data_a2885b2b10f57355a1cd5ac16b8a72d2
#
_entry.id   a2885b2b10f57355a1cd5ac16b8a72d2
#
_cell.length_a   1.000
_cell.length_b   1.000
_cell.length_c   1.000
_cell.angle_alpha   90.00
_cell.angle_beta   90.00
_cell.angle_gamma   90.00
#
_symmetry.space_group_name_H-M   'P 1'
#
loop_
_entity.id
_entity.type
_entity.pdbx_description
1 polymer ?
#
loop_
_entity_poly.entity_id
_entity_poly.type
_entity_poly.pdbx_seq_one_letter_code
_entity_poly.pdbx_strand_id
1 'polypeptide(L)'
;MKKLIIIFLLIANPVFAGKIEQLSWFNLQELLENDDLTYKIIKSCVSLNSAVTEIIKDEHPDLAKKFFETANYLYPFGILTLAKIKKINSKDAEKEYLTGVENQTLDYIDFMKQNGVINQSFIKGTFLGDDIAYCNEIRSAIEITISESKNQ
;
A
#
# COMPACT_ATOMS: atom_id res chain seq x y z
N MET A 1 13.31 -55.74 -16.14
CA MET A 1 13.56 -54.33 -16.47
C MET A 1 12.45 -53.47 -15.80
N LYS A 2 12.75 -52.87 -14.65
CA LYS A 2 11.80 -52.02 -13.92
C LYS A 2 11.91 -50.60 -14.47
N LYS A 3 10.85 -50.11 -15.11
CA LYS A 3 10.76 -48.70 -15.56
C LYS A 3 10.53 -47.81 -14.34
N LEU A 4 11.53 -47.02 -14.02
CA LEU A 4 11.45 -45.96 -13.01
C LEU A 4 10.67 -44.78 -13.61
N ILE A 5 9.42 -44.58 -13.19
CA ILE A 5 8.63 -43.40 -13.56
C ILE A 5 9.03 -42.32 -12.58
N ILE A 6 9.84 -41.38 -13.03
CA ILE A 6 10.14 -40.15 -12.31
C ILE A 6 8.94 -39.23 -12.50
N ILE A 7 8.09 -39.13 -11.47
CA ILE A 7 7.03 -38.12 -11.41
C ILE A 7 7.71 -36.81 -11.04
N PHE A 8 7.91 -35.95 -12.03
CA PHE A 8 8.26 -34.55 -11.82
C PHE A 8 7.02 -33.85 -11.20
N LEU A 9 6.98 -33.78 -9.88
CA LEU A 9 6.09 -32.86 -9.17
C LEU A 9 6.53 -31.42 -9.53
N LEU A 10 5.90 -30.85 -10.57
CA LEU A 10 5.89 -29.43 -10.80
C LEU A 10 5.20 -28.79 -9.60
N ILE A 11 6.01 -28.36 -8.63
CA ILE A 11 5.57 -27.43 -7.61
C ILE A 11 5.27 -26.14 -8.37
N ALA A 12 4.02 -25.98 -8.77
CA ALA A 12 3.50 -24.71 -9.24
C ALA A 12 3.57 -23.76 -8.05
N ASN A 13 4.70 -23.05 -7.93
CA ASN A 13 4.71 -21.83 -7.09
C ASN A 13 3.61 -20.93 -7.64
N PRO A 14 2.61 -20.57 -6.84
CA PRO A 14 1.65 -19.55 -7.27
C PRO A 14 2.48 -18.29 -7.56
N VAL A 15 2.59 -17.97 -8.83
CA VAL A 15 3.21 -16.72 -9.28
C VAL A 15 2.25 -15.60 -8.87
N PHE A 16 2.41 -15.10 -7.64
CA PHE A 16 1.81 -13.84 -7.19
C PHE A 16 2.55 -12.65 -7.82
N ALA A 17 2.87 -12.76 -9.10
CA ALA A 17 3.47 -11.69 -9.85
C ALA A 17 2.34 -10.80 -10.39
N GLY A 18 2.12 -9.61 -9.81
CA GLY A 18 1.58 -8.55 -10.60
C GLY A 18 0.53 -7.61 -10.03
N LYS A 19 -0.03 -7.82 -8.82
CA LYS A 19 -1.02 -6.87 -8.29
C LYS A 19 -0.45 -5.86 -7.29
N ILE A 20 0.56 -6.23 -6.53
CA ILE A 20 1.16 -5.41 -5.49
C ILE A 20 2.65 -5.26 -5.77
N GLU A 21 3.09 -4.01 -5.87
CA GLU A 21 4.49 -3.64 -6.06
C GLU A 21 5.09 -3.18 -4.75
N GLN A 22 6.35 -3.53 -4.49
CA GLN A 22 7.08 -3.09 -3.31
C GLN A 22 7.36 -1.59 -3.38
N LEU A 23 6.86 -0.84 -2.40
CA LEU A 23 6.93 0.62 -2.36
C LEU A 23 8.29 1.13 -1.90
N SER A 24 8.91 0.42 -0.96
CA SER A 24 10.19 0.79 -0.36
C SER A 24 11.39 0.81 -1.33
N TRP A 25 11.19 0.39 -2.57
CA TRP A 25 12.21 0.52 -3.63
C TRP A 25 12.26 1.90 -4.28
N PHE A 26 11.21 2.72 -4.13
CA PHE A 26 11.18 4.04 -4.73
C PHE A 26 11.90 5.07 -3.86
N ASN A 27 12.68 5.95 -4.49
CA ASN A 27 13.35 7.04 -3.80
C ASN A 27 12.36 8.16 -3.48
N LEU A 28 12.34 8.64 -2.22
CA LEU A 28 11.48 9.74 -1.79
C LEU A 28 11.68 11.02 -2.61
N GLN A 29 12.90 11.29 -3.10
CA GLN A 29 13.16 12.47 -3.91
C GLN A 29 12.49 12.40 -5.29
N GLU A 30 12.42 11.21 -5.89
CA GLU A 30 11.75 11.00 -7.17
C GLU A 30 10.24 11.28 -7.08
N LEU A 31 9.64 11.10 -5.90
CA LEU A 31 8.23 11.41 -5.67
C LEU A 31 7.95 12.91 -5.87
N LEU A 32 8.86 13.79 -5.45
CA LEU A 32 8.66 15.24 -5.54
C LEU A 32 8.68 15.75 -6.98
N GLU A 33 9.28 14.99 -7.90
CA GLU A 33 9.48 15.39 -9.28
C GLU A 33 8.49 14.74 -10.26
N ASN A 34 7.74 13.71 -9.80
CA ASN A 34 6.86 12.92 -10.65
C ASN A 34 5.48 12.71 -10.04
N ASP A 35 4.50 13.50 -10.49
CA ASP A 35 3.12 13.45 -9.98
C ASP A 35 2.47 12.06 -10.13
N ASP A 36 2.71 11.33 -11.23
CA ASP A 36 2.16 9.99 -11.44
C ASP A 36 2.72 8.99 -10.43
N LEU A 37 4.02 9.06 -10.16
CA LEU A 37 4.67 8.25 -9.15
C LEU A 37 4.15 8.61 -7.74
N THR A 38 4.05 9.91 -7.43
CA THR A 38 3.48 10.40 -6.18
C THR A 38 2.06 9.86 -5.96
N TYR A 39 1.21 9.97 -6.97
CA TYR A 39 -0.16 9.43 -6.92
C TYR A 39 -0.16 7.92 -6.64
N LYS A 40 0.62 7.17 -7.40
CA LYS A 40 0.74 5.71 -7.27
C LYS A 40 1.15 5.33 -5.85
N ILE A 41 2.20 5.94 -5.31
CA ILE A 41 2.75 5.63 -4.00
C ILE A 41 1.79 6.04 -2.88
N ILE A 42 1.24 7.26 -2.90
CA ILE A 42 0.29 7.71 -1.89
C ILE A 42 -0.96 6.82 -1.89
N LYS A 43 -1.51 6.48 -3.06
CA LYS A 43 -2.64 5.56 -3.16
C LYS A 43 -2.31 4.20 -2.54
N SER A 44 -1.14 3.66 -2.84
CA SER A 44 -0.71 2.37 -2.29
C SER A 44 -0.49 2.42 -0.78
N CYS A 45 0.07 3.51 -0.25
CA CYS A 45 0.21 3.72 1.20
C CYS A 45 -1.15 3.80 1.91
N VAL A 46 -2.12 4.52 1.34
CA VAL A 46 -3.49 4.59 1.88
C VAL A 46 -4.12 3.20 1.86
N SER A 47 -4.02 2.48 0.74
CA SER A 47 -4.59 1.14 0.60
C SER A 47 -3.96 0.12 1.53
N LEU A 48 -2.62 0.12 1.69
CA LEU A 48 -1.91 -0.77 2.59
C LEU A 48 -2.30 -0.53 4.05
N ASN A 49 -2.29 0.74 4.49
CA ASN A 49 -2.66 1.08 5.87
C ASN A 49 -4.14 0.77 6.15
N SER A 50 -5.04 0.97 5.18
CA SER A 50 -6.45 0.57 5.29
C SER A 50 -6.60 -0.95 5.40
N ALA A 51 -5.85 -1.72 4.62
CA ALA A 51 -5.87 -3.17 4.66
C ALA A 51 -5.37 -3.73 6.01
N VAL A 52 -4.26 -3.18 6.54
CA VAL A 52 -3.76 -3.55 7.86
C VAL A 52 -4.81 -3.24 8.94
N THR A 53 -5.40 -2.03 8.89
CA THR A 53 -6.48 -1.63 9.81
C THR A 53 -7.60 -2.66 9.82
N GLU A 54 -8.09 -3.05 8.63
CA GLU A 54 -9.20 -4.00 8.49
C GLU A 54 -8.87 -5.38 9.06
N ILE A 55 -7.65 -5.86 8.86
CA ILE A 55 -7.24 -7.19 9.33
C ILE A 55 -7.09 -7.26 10.84
N ILE A 56 -6.59 -6.19 11.48
CA ILE A 56 -6.23 -6.26 12.91
C ILE A 56 -7.21 -5.56 13.85
N LYS A 57 -8.25 -4.89 13.34
CA LYS A 57 -9.14 -4.02 14.12
C LYS A 57 -9.83 -4.71 15.30
N ASP A 58 -10.16 -5.98 15.15
CA ASP A 58 -10.89 -6.75 16.16
C ASP A 58 -9.95 -7.26 17.27
N GLU A 59 -8.72 -7.63 16.93
CA GLU A 59 -7.73 -8.17 17.87
C GLU A 59 -6.83 -7.08 18.49
N HIS A 60 -6.54 -6.02 17.72
CA HIS A 60 -5.61 -4.96 18.09
C HIS A 60 -6.15 -3.55 17.74
N PRO A 61 -7.27 -3.11 18.35
CA PRO A 61 -7.96 -1.87 17.96
C PRO A 61 -7.09 -0.61 18.10
N ASP A 62 -6.25 -0.50 19.13
CA ASP A 62 -5.36 0.65 19.32
C ASP A 62 -4.27 0.73 18.26
N LEU A 63 -3.79 -0.42 17.80
CA LEU A 63 -2.83 -0.48 16.71
C LEU A 63 -3.51 -0.19 15.37
N ALA A 64 -4.69 -0.75 15.13
CA ALA A 64 -5.49 -0.48 13.94
C ALA A 64 -5.77 1.02 13.78
N LYS A 65 -6.07 1.72 14.89
CA LYS A 65 -6.26 3.18 14.89
C LYS A 65 -5.06 3.94 14.33
N LYS A 66 -3.83 3.52 14.66
CA LYS A 66 -2.62 4.20 14.13
C LYS A 66 -2.48 4.05 12.61
N PHE A 67 -2.79 2.87 12.07
CA PHE A 67 -2.80 2.66 10.62
C PHE A 67 -3.90 3.46 9.95
N PHE A 68 -5.10 3.46 10.53
CA PHE A 68 -6.21 4.28 10.05
C PHE A 68 -5.87 5.77 10.02
N GLU A 69 -5.22 6.31 11.06
CA GLU A 69 -4.77 7.70 11.11
C GLU A 69 -3.76 8.00 10.01
N THR A 70 -2.84 7.08 9.70
CA THR A 70 -1.89 7.25 8.59
C THR A 70 -2.61 7.26 7.24
N ALA A 71 -3.54 6.33 7.02
CA ALA A 71 -4.35 6.30 5.80
C ALA A 71 -5.14 7.60 5.62
N ASN A 72 -5.86 8.05 6.66
CA ASN A 72 -6.63 9.29 6.63
C ASN A 72 -5.78 10.53 6.41
N TYR A 73 -4.59 10.57 6.97
CA TYR A 73 -3.67 11.69 6.76
C TYR A 73 -3.21 11.80 5.31
N LEU A 74 -2.88 10.67 4.69
CA LEU A 74 -2.39 10.63 3.30
C LEU A 74 -3.50 10.76 2.26
N TYR A 75 -4.74 10.41 2.60
CA TYR A 75 -5.88 10.35 1.69
C TYR A 75 -6.11 11.64 0.87
N PRO A 76 -6.16 12.85 1.47
CA PRO A 76 -6.38 14.09 0.73
C PRO A 76 -5.26 14.41 -0.26
N PHE A 77 -4.02 14.02 0.02
CA PHE A 77 -2.90 14.24 -0.91
C PHE A 77 -3.04 13.39 -2.18
N GLY A 78 -3.54 12.16 -2.05
CA GLY A 78 -3.84 11.32 -3.21
C GLY A 78 -4.92 11.93 -4.11
N ILE A 79 -5.97 12.49 -3.52
CA ILE A 79 -7.03 13.19 -4.26
C ILE A 79 -6.48 14.41 -5.00
N LEU A 80 -5.71 15.26 -4.30
CA LEU A 80 -5.13 16.48 -4.87
C LEU A 80 -4.17 16.16 -6.03
N THR A 81 -3.34 15.12 -5.86
CA THR A 81 -2.41 14.69 -6.91
C THR A 81 -3.17 14.15 -8.13
N LEU A 82 -4.20 13.33 -7.92
CA LEU A 82 -5.05 12.83 -9.01
C LEU A 82 -5.77 13.96 -9.75
N ALA A 83 -6.34 14.92 -9.01
CA ALA A 83 -7.00 16.08 -9.60
C ALA A 83 -6.03 16.90 -10.49
N LYS A 84 -4.78 17.08 -10.04
CA LYS A 84 -3.71 17.75 -10.79
C LYS A 84 -3.36 16.99 -12.08
N ILE A 85 -3.11 15.69 -12.00
CA ILE A 85 -2.73 14.84 -13.14
C ILE A 85 -3.84 14.85 -14.21
N LYS A 86 -5.08 14.62 -13.79
CA LYS A 86 -6.23 14.49 -14.70
C LYS A 86 -6.86 15.81 -15.10
N LYS A 87 -6.48 16.91 -14.45
CA LYS A 87 -7.08 18.24 -14.63
C LYS A 87 -8.61 18.23 -14.42
N ILE A 88 -9.06 17.52 -13.41
CA ILE A 88 -10.45 17.40 -12.98
C ILE A 88 -10.66 18.09 -11.63
N ASN A 89 -11.92 18.37 -11.27
CA ASN A 89 -12.23 18.93 -9.96
C ASN A 89 -12.04 17.90 -8.84
N SER A 90 -11.87 18.38 -7.61
CA SER A 90 -11.58 17.52 -6.45
C SER A 90 -12.68 16.48 -6.17
N LYS A 91 -13.95 16.78 -6.46
CA LYS A 91 -15.06 15.86 -6.20
C LYS A 91 -15.02 14.64 -7.14
N ASP A 92 -14.72 14.87 -8.42
CA ASP A 92 -14.56 13.78 -9.39
C ASP A 92 -13.30 12.98 -9.11
N ALA A 93 -12.20 13.66 -8.74
CA ALA A 93 -10.95 13.02 -8.31
C ALA A 93 -11.17 12.14 -7.07
N GLU A 94 -11.90 12.61 -6.07
CA GLU A 94 -12.21 11.86 -4.85
C GLU A 94 -12.96 10.56 -5.16
N LYS A 95 -13.99 10.64 -6.00
CA LYS A 95 -14.77 9.45 -6.40
C LYS A 95 -13.91 8.41 -7.09
N GLU A 96 -13.05 8.84 -8.01
CA GLU A 96 -12.15 7.93 -8.72
C GLU A 96 -11.08 7.37 -7.80
N TYR A 97 -10.50 8.22 -6.95
CA TYR A 97 -9.47 7.85 -5.99
C TYR A 97 -9.99 6.82 -5.00
N LEU A 98 -11.19 7.04 -4.43
CA LEU A 98 -11.83 6.12 -3.50
C LEU A 98 -11.98 4.72 -4.11
N THR A 99 -12.52 4.63 -5.33
CA THR A 99 -12.65 3.35 -6.03
C THR A 99 -11.30 2.66 -6.23
N GLY A 100 -10.26 3.42 -6.58
CA GLY A 100 -8.90 2.90 -6.73
C GLY A 100 -8.30 2.40 -5.42
N VAL A 101 -8.52 3.12 -4.32
CA VAL A 101 -8.09 2.74 -2.97
C VAL A 101 -8.82 1.47 -2.50
N GLU A 102 -10.14 1.41 -2.65
CA GLU A 102 -10.95 0.25 -2.26
C GLU A 102 -10.46 -1.03 -2.94
N ASN A 103 -10.30 -1.00 -4.27
CA ASN A 103 -9.83 -2.15 -5.03
C ASN A 103 -8.42 -2.60 -4.58
N GLN A 104 -7.51 -1.66 -4.42
CA GLN A 104 -6.14 -1.98 -4.01
C GLN A 104 -6.07 -2.43 -2.54
N THR A 105 -6.95 -1.94 -1.67
CA THR A 105 -7.08 -2.42 -0.29
C THR A 105 -7.48 -3.90 -0.26
N LEU A 106 -8.42 -4.31 -1.10
CA LEU A 106 -8.81 -5.71 -1.23
C LEU A 106 -7.64 -6.58 -1.73
N ASP A 107 -6.87 -6.11 -2.71
CA ASP A 107 -5.68 -6.82 -3.18
C ASP A 107 -4.65 -7.02 -2.05
N TYR A 108 -4.41 -6.01 -1.20
CA TYR A 108 -3.55 -6.13 -0.01
C TYR A 108 -4.11 -7.10 1.03
N ILE A 109 -5.42 -7.05 1.31
CA ILE A 109 -6.08 -7.98 2.24
C ILE A 109 -5.90 -9.42 1.77
N ASP A 110 -6.14 -9.69 0.49
CA ASP A 110 -5.98 -11.01 -0.09
C ASP A 110 -4.54 -11.50 0.01
N PHE A 111 -3.57 -10.65 -0.31
CA PHE A 111 -2.15 -10.96 -0.17
C PHE A 111 -1.77 -11.30 1.28
N MET A 112 -2.20 -10.48 2.25
CA MET A 112 -1.92 -10.69 3.67
C MET A 112 -2.57 -11.99 4.18
N LYS A 113 -3.83 -12.28 3.83
CA LYS A 113 -4.51 -13.52 4.22
C LYS A 113 -3.79 -14.74 3.69
N GLN A 114 -3.32 -14.71 2.45
CA GLN A 114 -2.57 -15.82 1.87
C GLN A 114 -1.22 -15.99 2.56
N ASN A 115 -0.52 -14.92 2.87
CA ASN A 115 0.71 -14.98 3.66
C ASN A 115 0.43 -15.54 5.07
N GLY A 116 -0.69 -15.16 5.67
CA GLY A 116 -1.14 -15.70 6.97
C GLY A 116 -1.29 -17.21 6.97
N VAL A 117 -1.84 -17.78 5.90
CA VAL A 117 -1.97 -19.24 5.73
C VAL A 117 -0.60 -19.91 5.59
N ILE A 118 0.31 -19.31 4.84
CA ILE A 118 1.62 -19.91 4.53
C ILE A 118 2.60 -19.74 5.70
N ASN A 119 2.70 -18.52 6.24
CA ASN A 119 3.75 -18.12 7.19
C ASN A 119 3.25 -17.87 8.61
N GLN A 120 1.98 -18.12 8.89
CA GLN A 120 1.32 -17.83 10.17
C GLN A 120 1.49 -16.36 10.62
N SER A 121 1.61 -15.46 9.65
CA SER A 121 1.74 -14.03 9.85
C SER A 121 1.25 -13.29 8.62
N PHE A 122 0.52 -12.20 8.80
CA PHE A 122 0.04 -11.38 7.67
C PHE A 122 1.16 -10.59 6.99
N ILE A 123 2.23 -10.26 7.70
CA ILE A 123 3.29 -9.35 7.24
C ILE A 123 4.66 -10.04 7.21
N LYS A 124 4.98 -10.87 8.21
CA LYS A 124 6.30 -11.49 8.34
C LYS A 124 6.65 -12.36 7.11
N GLY A 125 7.86 -12.18 6.61
CA GLY A 125 8.34 -12.90 5.42
C GLY A 125 7.89 -12.26 4.09
N THR A 126 7.34 -11.04 4.16
CA THR A 126 6.98 -10.23 2.98
C THR A 126 7.65 -8.85 3.05
N PHE A 127 7.57 -8.10 1.97
CA PHE A 127 8.04 -6.71 1.90
C PHE A 127 7.10 -5.70 2.58
N LEU A 128 5.91 -6.12 3.05
CA LEU A 128 4.91 -5.19 3.58
C LEU A 128 5.37 -4.44 4.83
N GLY A 129 6.25 -5.04 5.65
CA GLY A 129 6.84 -4.36 6.80
C GLY A 129 7.68 -3.15 6.40
N ASP A 130 8.49 -3.30 5.36
CA ASP A 130 9.31 -2.24 4.80
C ASP A 130 8.44 -1.15 4.15
N ASP A 131 7.38 -1.56 3.44
CA ASP A 131 6.44 -0.64 2.83
C ASP A 131 5.63 0.17 3.85
N ILE A 132 5.25 -0.44 4.98
CA ILE A 132 4.61 0.28 6.10
C ILE A 132 5.56 1.34 6.67
N ALA A 133 6.84 0.99 6.89
CA ALA A 133 7.84 1.95 7.35
C ALA A 133 8.02 3.10 6.36
N TYR A 134 8.11 2.78 5.07
CA TYR A 134 8.22 3.76 3.98
C TYR A 134 7.00 4.71 3.92
N CYS A 135 5.78 4.20 4.09
CA CYS A 135 4.58 5.04 4.15
C CYS A 135 4.59 6.01 5.35
N ASN A 136 5.14 5.59 6.49
CA ASN A 136 5.32 6.46 7.65
C ASN A 136 6.39 7.55 7.40
N GLU A 137 7.46 7.24 6.66
CA GLU A 137 8.46 8.23 6.24
C GLU A 137 7.83 9.28 5.32
N ILE A 138 7.02 8.88 4.35
CA ILE A 138 6.26 9.79 3.47
C ILE A 138 5.35 10.70 4.30
N ARG A 139 4.58 10.14 5.23
CA ARG A 139 3.74 10.91 6.13
C ARG A 139 4.55 11.97 6.88
N SER A 140 5.67 11.56 7.50
CA SER A 140 6.54 12.45 8.26
C SER A 140 7.13 13.56 7.39
N ALA A 141 7.57 13.25 6.17
CA ALA A 141 8.09 14.24 5.23
C ALA A 141 7.03 15.30 4.87
N ILE A 142 5.79 14.88 4.62
CA ILE A 142 4.67 15.81 4.36
C ILE A 142 4.39 16.68 5.61
N GLU A 143 4.35 16.10 6.81
CA GLU A 143 4.13 16.83 8.06
C GLU A 143 5.19 17.94 8.28
N ILE A 144 6.47 17.64 8.04
CA ILE A 144 7.57 18.59 8.12
C ILE A 144 7.37 19.72 7.12
N THR A 145 7.12 19.40 5.85
CA THR A 145 6.93 20.41 4.78
C THR A 145 5.78 21.37 5.09
N ILE A 146 4.66 20.84 5.60
CA ILE A 146 3.51 21.69 5.99
C ILE A 146 3.84 22.57 7.18
N SER A 147 4.58 22.06 8.17
CA SER A 147 4.96 22.82 9.35
C SER A 147 5.91 23.98 9.02
N GLU A 148 6.86 23.74 8.11
CA GLU A 148 7.79 24.76 7.64
C GLU A 148 7.09 25.86 6.83
N SER A 149 6.11 25.50 6.00
CA SER A 149 5.33 26.47 5.20
C SER A 149 4.43 27.40 6.03
N LYS A 150 4.05 26.99 7.25
CA LYS A 150 3.26 27.82 8.17
C LYS A 150 4.09 28.82 8.97
N ASN A 151 5.40 28.64 9.01
CA ASN A 151 6.33 29.48 9.77
C ASN A 151 7.00 30.56 8.89
N GLN A 152 6.68 30.61 7.61
CA GLN A 152 7.10 31.65 6.66
C GLN A 152 5.98 32.68 6.43
#